data_53b09934bb701fb585cf03ac43826897
#
_entry.id   53b09934bb701fb585cf03ac43826897
#
_cell.length_a   1.000
_cell.length_b   1.000
_cell.length_c   1.000
_cell.angle_alpha   90.00
_cell.angle_beta   90.00
_cell.angle_gamma   90.00
#
_symmetry.space_group_name_H-M   'P 1'
#
loop_
_entity.id
_entity.type
_entity.pdbx_description
1 polymer ?
#
loop_
_entity_poly.entity_id
_entity_poly.type
_entity_poly.pdbx_seq_one_letter_code
_entity_poly.pdbx_strand_id
1 'polypeptide(L)'
;MIQEDSKRNPKSIATRYDQKLEFILRTSASIFAEKSYHSTSMRDISRATNVSLAGLYHYCKSKEELLFLIQDNCFGRVLERLEERLREVDDPVIKLRIMIENHLSFFAANMAEMKVLSHEAESLRGDMYAHVATRKDTYAKLARSILQEVQAQANGQRVDLTVATYALFGMMNWIYNWYDPAGKLKVSDLAQNLTKLFLGGFLAGSLFDAASVKRLPKQTENLSIWRGTSD
;
A
#
# COMPACT_ATOMS: atom_id res chain seq x y z
N MET A 1 36.74 16.71 -35.02
CA MET A 1 36.34 17.53 -33.85
C MET A 1 34.82 17.53 -33.83
N ILE A 2 34.24 16.49 -33.21
CA ILE A 2 32.79 16.27 -33.11
C ILE A 2 32.47 16.30 -31.63
N GLN A 3 31.68 17.30 -31.23
CA GLN A 3 31.24 17.49 -29.84
C GLN A 3 30.26 16.38 -29.47
N GLU A 4 30.60 15.65 -28.42
CA GLU A 4 29.67 14.77 -27.71
C GLU A 4 28.67 15.62 -26.91
N ASP A 5 27.44 15.66 -27.41
CA ASP A 5 26.31 16.23 -26.71
C ASP A 5 25.92 15.31 -25.52
N SER A 6 26.36 15.71 -24.35
CA SER A 6 26.01 15.12 -23.08
C SER A 6 24.47 15.17 -22.90
N LYS A 7 23.81 14.04 -23.10
CA LYS A 7 22.39 13.85 -22.70
C LYS A 7 22.26 13.98 -21.19
N ARG A 8 22.04 15.17 -20.71
CA ARG A 8 21.57 15.44 -19.36
C ARG A 8 20.17 14.82 -19.21
N ASN A 9 20.08 13.78 -18.41
CA ASN A 9 18.82 13.26 -17.88
C ASN A 9 18.14 14.37 -17.03
N PRO A 10 16.99 14.92 -17.42
CA PRO A 10 16.34 15.94 -16.62
C PRO A 10 15.65 15.24 -15.45
N LYS A 11 16.29 15.20 -14.28
CA LYS A 11 15.54 15.14 -13.02
C LYS A 11 14.65 16.36 -13.05
N SER A 12 13.35 16.18 -13.28
CA SER A 12 12.39 17.27 -13.30
C SER A 12 12.45 17.99 -11.97
N ILE A 13 12.98 19.21 -11.99
CA ILE A 13 12.92 20.08 -10.81
C ILE A 13 11.43 20.34 -10.60
N ALA A 14 10.88 19.81 -9.50
CA ALA A 14 9.49 20.03 -9.14
C ALA A 14 9.18 21.52 -9.19
N THR A 15 8.14 21.90 -9.91
CA THR A 15 7.73 23.30 -10.03
C THR A 15 7.24 23.80 -8.68
N ARG A 16 7.15 25.13 -8.51
CA ARG A 16 6.52 25.72 -7.31
C ARG A 16 5.06 25.27 -7.15
N TYR A 17 4.38 24.98 -8.25
CA TYR A 17 3.03 24.41 -8.25
C TYR A 17 3.05 23.00 -7.68
N ASP A 18 3.93 22.12 -8.14
CA ASP A 18 4.03 20.73 -7.69
C ASP A 18 4.35 20.64 -6.20
N GLN A 19 5.28 21.46 -5.71
CA GLN A 19 5.63 21.53 -4.29
C GLN A 19 4.43 21.97 -3.43
N LYS A 20 3.66 22.96 -3.91
CA LYS A 20 2.48 23.43 -3.18
C LYS A 20 1.36 22.39 -3.21
N LEU A 21 1.14 21.71 -4.33
CA LEU A 21 0.20 20.61 -4.44
C LEU A 21 0.58 19.46 -3.48
N GLU A 22 1.84 19.03 -3.48
CA GLU A 22 2.30 17.99 -2.56
C GLU A 22 2.07 18.37 -1.09
N PHE A 23 2.35 19.59 -0.70
CA PHE A 23 2.06 20.10 0.63
C PHE A 23 0.56 20.03 0.97
N ILE A 24 -0.32 20.42 0.03
CA ILE A 24 -1.77 20.35 0.21
C ILE A 24 -2.21 18.89 0.38
N LEU A 25 -1.73 17.97 -0.47
CA LEU A 25 -2.07 16.55 -0.41
C LEU A 25 -1.67 15.92 0.92
N ARG A 26 -0.42 16.13 1.37
CA ARG A 26 0.09 15.60 2.65
C ARG A 26 -0.71 16.13 3.84
N THR A 27 -0.95 17.45 3.90
CA THR A 27 -1.73 18.05 4.98
C THR A 27 -3.17 17.52 5.00
N SER A 28 -3.77 17.34 3.82
CA SER A 28 -5.12 16.79 3.70
C SER A 28 -5.19 15.33 4.12
N ALA A 29 -4.19 14.51 3.74
CA ALA A 29 -4.09 13.13 4.18
C ALA A 29 -4.00 13.02 5.71
N SER A 30 -3.20 13.89 6.36
CA SER A 30 -3.11 13.93 7.83
C SER A 30 -4.46 14.24 8.48
N ILE A 31 -5.22 15.21 7.96
CA ILE A 31 -6.55 15.56 8.49
C ILE A 31 -7.55 14.42 8.26
N PHE A 32 -7.53 13.80 7.08
CA PHE A 32 -8.40 12.66 6.79
C PHE A 32 -8.07 11.46 7.70
N ALA A 33 -6.79 11.22 7.98
CA ALA A 33 -6.35 10.17 8.88
C ALA A 33 -6.76 10.41 10.35
N GLU A 34 -6.84 11.68 10.78
CA GLU A 34 -7.21 12.06 12.15
C GLU A 34 -8.74 12.13 12.36
N LYS A 35 -9.46 12.80 11.45
CA LYS A 35 -10.88 13.15 11.62
C LYS A 35 -11.84 12.33 10.74
N SER A 36 -11.32 11.46 9.88
CA SER A 36 -11.96 10.82 8.73
C SER A 36 -12.26 11.79 7.57
N TYR A 37 -12.34 11.23 6.37
CA TYR A 37 -12.69 11.95 5.15
C TYR A 37 -14.08 12.61 5.26
N HIS A 38 -15.09 11.85 5.74
CA HIS A 38 -16.48 12.33 5.80
C HIS A 38 -16.64 13.52 6.74
N SER A 39 -15.95 13.53 7.87
CA SER A 39 -16.02 14.60 8.89
C SER A 39 -15.17 15.83 8.57
N THR A 40 -14.38 15.81 7.49
CA THR A 40 -13.49 16.90 7.08
C THR A 40 -14.15 17.74 5.96
N SER A 41 -14.11 19.07 6.08
CA SER A 41 -14.57 20.01 5.06
C SER A 41 -13.40 20.67 4.32
N MET A 42 -13.64 21.22 3.11
CA MET A 42 -12.65 22.05 2.39
C MET A 42 -12.20 23.29 3.19
N ARG A 43 -13.03 23.79 4.11
CA ARG A 43 -12.67 24.88 5.03
C ARG A 43 -11.65 24.42 6.08
N ASP A 44 -11.76 23.19 6.55
CA ASP A 44 -10.77 22.62 7.49
C ASP A 44 -9.42 22.48 6.83
N ILE A 45 -9.39 22.00 5.57
CA ILE A 45 -8.19 21.88 4.76
C ILE A 45 -7.59 23.28 4.47
N SER A 46 -8.43 24.26 4.13
CA SER A 46 -7.99 25.65 3.92
C SER A 46 -7.27 26.22 5.15
N ARG A 47 -7.86 26.01 6.33
CA ARG A 47 -7.24 26.46 7.60
C ARG A 47 -5.91 25.76 7.89
N ALA A 48 -5.86 24.44 7.72
CA ALA A 48 -4.67 23.67 8.03
C ALA A 48 -3.51 23.90 7.04
N THR A 49 -3.81 24.15 5.77
CA THR A 49 -2.81 24.43 4.73
C THR A 49 -2.40 25.89 4.66
N ASN A 50 -3.11 26.75 5.37
CA ASN A 50 -3.00 28.22 5.21
C ASN A 50 -3.11 28.66 3.74
N VAL A 51 -4.00 27.98 2.99
CA VAL A 51 -4.36 28.33 1.59
C VAL A 51 -5.81 28.76 1.58
N SER A 52 -6.11 29.88 0.93
CA SER A 52 -7.50 30.33 0.81
C SER A 52 -8.37 29.28 0.12
N LEU A 53 -9.68 29.30 0.40
CA LEU A 53 -10.61 28.36 -0.24
C LEU A 53 -10.55 28.44 -1.78
N ALA A 54 -10.48 29.67 -2.32
CA ALA A 54 -10.31 29.89 -3.76
C ALA A 54 -8.97 29.33 -4.25
N GLY A 55 -7.88 29.48 -3.46
CA GLY A 55 -6.58 28.90 -3.76
C GLY A 55 -6.59 27.38 -3.76
N LEU A 56 -7.32 26.72 -2.86
CA LEU A 56 -7.49 25.25 -2.89
C LEU A 56 -8.22 24.80 -4.16
N TYR A 57 -9.28 25.49 -4.56
CA TYR A 57 -10.02 25.17 -5.78
C TYR A 57 -9.23 25.38 -7.08
N HIS A 58 -8.09 26.05 -7.00
CA HIS A 58 -7.13 26.08 -8.09
C HIS A 58 -6.36 24.76 -8.27
N TYR A 59 -6.18 23.97 -7.20
CA TYR A 59 -5.48 22.69 -7.20
C TYR A 59 -6.41 21.48 -7.32
N CYS A 60 -7.63 21.56 -6.79
CA CYS A 60 -8.62 20.48 -6.83
C CYS A 60 -10.04 21.06 -6.83
N LYS A 61 -10.93 20.50 -7.63
CA LYS A 61 -12.31 20.99 -7.82
C LYS A 61 -13.25 20.58 -6.68
N SER A 62 -12.87 19.55 -5.91
CA SER A 62 -13.71 19.01 -4.83
C SER A 62 -12.86 18.29 -3.77
N LYS A 63 -13.48 17.98 -2.63
CA LYS A 63 -12.88 17.12 -1.61
C LYS A 63 -12.65 15.70 -2.14
N GLU A 64 -13.54 15.21 -3.00
CA GLU A 64 -13.41 13.91 -3.64
C GLU A 64 -12.19 13.86 -4.60
N GLU A 65 -12.02 14.90 -5.42
CA GLU A 65 -10.81 14.99 -6.29
C GLU A 65 -9.54 15.07 -5.47
N LEU A 66 -9.56 15.77 -4.33
CA LEU A 66 -8.42 15.80 -3.42
C LEU A 66 -8.09 14.41 -2.85
N LEU A 67 -9.10 13.65 -2.44
CA LEU A 67 -8.93 12.25 -2.02
C LEU A 67 -8.38 11.38 -3.15
N PHE A 68 -8.92 11.56 -4.36
CA PHE A 68 -8.44 10.87 -5.55
C PHE A 68 -6.95 11.16 -5.81
N LEU A 69 -6.54 12.43 -5.79
CA LEU A 69 -5.15 12.83 -6.01
C LEU A 69 -4.20 12.25 -4.94
N ILE A 70 -4.64 12.17 -3.67
CA ILE A 70 -3.86 11.52 -2.61
C ILE A 70 -3.66 10.04 -2.94
N GLN A 71 -4.73 9.32 -3.27
CA GLN A 71 -4.65 7.88 -3.54
C GLN A 71 -3.88 7.58 -4.83
N ASP A 72 -4.12 8.33 -5.90
CA ASP A 72 -3.44 8.15 -7.19
C ASP A 72 -1.93 8.42 -7.07
N ASN A 73 -1.55 9.51 -6.40
CA ASN A 73 -0.14 9.84 -6.16
C ASN A 73 0.58 8.76 -5.33
N CYS A 74 -0.06 8.21 -4.29
CA CYS A 74 0.53 7.15 -3.48
C CYS A 74 0.76 5.88 -4.28
N PHE A 75 -0.27 5.40 -5.00
CA PHE A 75 -0.13 4.18 -5.81
C PHE A 75 0.84 4.38 -6.98
N GLY A 76 0.83 5.55 -7.64
CA GLY A 76 1.80 5.88 -8.68
C GLY A 76 3.23 5.78 -8.17
N ARG A 77 3.54 6.50 -7.10
CA ARG A 77 4.92 6.56 -6.55
C ARG A 77 5.42 5.22 -5.99
N VAL A 78 4.58 4.47 -5.28
CA VAL A 78 5.02 3.18 -4.73
C VAL A 78 5.27 2.16 -5.84
N LEU A 79 4.46 2.18 -6.91
CA LEU A 79 4.61 1.30 -8.07
C LEU A 79 5.85 1.68 -8.89
N GLU A 80 5.99 2.93 -9.31
CA GLU A 80 7.16 3.43 -10.06
C GLU A 80 8.48 3.10 -9.35
N ARG A 81 8.54 3.36 -8.04
CA ARG A 81 9.72 3.04 -7.24
C ARG A 81 9.99 1.54 -7.18
N LEU A 82 8.95 0.71 -7.11
CA LEU A 82 9.11 -0.73 -7.11
C LEU A 82 9.62 -1.24 -8.45
N GLU A 83 9.02 -0.79 -9.55
CA GLU A 83 9.43 -1.16 -10.92
C GLU A 83 10.88 -0.77 -11.20
N GLU A 84 11.31 0.42 -10.76
CA GLU A 84 12.71 0.85 -10.89
C GLU A 84 13.67 -0.09 -10.12
N ARG A 85 13.31 -0.47 -8.90
CA ARG A 85 14.14 -1.37 -8.05
C ARG A 85 14.18 -2.80 -8.56
N LEU A 86 13.17 -3.24 -9.31
CA LEU A 86 13.10 -4.60 -9.87
C LEU A 86 13.77 -4.74 -11.24
N ARG A 87 14.15 -3.64 -11.90
CA ARG A 87 14.55 -3.59 -13.33
C ARG A 87 15.61 -4.60 -13.75
N GLU A 88 16.59 -4.89 -12.90
CA GLU A 88 17.71 -5.78 -13.23
C GLU A 88 17.83 -6.92 -12.20
N VAL A 89 16.71 -7.33 -11.62
CA VAL A 89 16.66 -8.36 -10.60
C VAL A 89 15.97 -9.60 -11.16
N ASP A 90 16.69 -10.71 -11.27
CA ASP A 90 16.17 -11.97 -11.80
C ASP A 90 15.66 -12.90 -10.70
N ASP A 91 16.34 -12.94 -9.53
CA ASP A 91 15.98 -13.83 -8.44
C ASP A 91 14.63 -13.47 -7.80
N PRO A 92 13.63 -14.39 -7.84
CA PRO A 92 12.29 -14.09 -7.34
C PRO A 92 12.23 -13.85 -5.82
N VAL A 93 13.10 -14.48 -5.05
CA VAL A 93 13.17 -14.29 -3.59
C VAL A 93 13.69 -12.89 -3.29
N ILE A 94 14.69 -12.43 -4.07
CA ILE A 94 15.19 -11.05 -3.98
C ILE A 94 14.12 -10.06 -4.43
N LYS A 95 13.38 -10.31 -5.53
CA LYS A 95 12.24 -9.49 -5.96
C LYS A 95 11.21 -9.34 -4.84
N LEU A 96 10.82 -10.43 -4.20
CA LEU A 96 9.85 -10.41 -3.09
C LEU A 96 10.36 -9.59 -1.91
N ARG A 97 11.62 -9.76 -1.54
CA ARG A 97 12.25 -8.97 -0.48
C ARG A 97 12.26 -7.48 -0.81
N ILE A 98 12.61 -7.12 -2.05
CA ILE A 98 12.60 -5.74 -2.52
C ILE A 98 11.17 -5.17 -2.46
N MET A 99 10.17 -5.94 -2.86
CA MET A 99 8.78 -5.53 -2.81
C MET A 99 8.32 -5.23 -1.38
N ILE A 100 8.59 -6.14 -0.43
CA ILE A 100 8.25 -5.95 0.98
C ILE A 100 8.94 -4.70 1.54
N GLU A 101 10.24 -4.57 1.30
CA GLU A 101 11.02 -3.42 1.76
C GLU A 101 10.56 -2.10 1.12
N ASN A 102 10.25 -2.11 -0.17
CA ASN A 102 9.73 -0.94 -0.88
C ASN A 102 8.40 -0.48 -0.29
N HIS A 103 7.46 -1.42 -0.09
CA HIS A 103 6.15 -1.13 0.48
C HIS A 103 6.27 -0.55 1.90
N LEU A 104 6.97 -1.26 2.77
CA LEU A 104 7.11 -0.84 4.17
C LEU A 104 7.86 0.48 4.31
N SER A 105 8.95 0.68 3.56
CA SER A 105 9.71 1.94 3.61
C SER A 105 8.90 3.12 3.08
N PHE A 106 8.11 2.91 2.01
CA PHE A 106 7.26 3.95 1.45
C PHE A 106 6.17 4.36 2.45
N PHE A 107 5.44 3.39 2.98
CA PHE A 107 4.33 3.69 3.87
C PHE A 107 4.74 4.06 5.30
N ALA A 108 5.88 3.59 5.80
CA ALA A 108 6.43 4.10 7.07
C ALA A 108 6.76 5.60 7.00
N ALA A 109 7.15 6.09 5.82
CA ALA A 109 7.37 7.53 5.59
C ALA A 109 6.07 8.30 5.26
N ASN A 110 4.94 7.61 5.01
CA ASN A 110 3.67 8.18 4.57
C ASN A 110 2.48 7.51 5.30
N MET A 111 2.54 7.50 6.66
CA MET A 111 1.57 6.75 7.48
C MET A 111 0.15 7.31 7.41
N ALA A 112 0.00 8.63 7.27
CA ALA A 112 -1.31 9.26 7.12
C ALA A 112 -1.97 8.83 5.80
N GLU A 113 -1.22 8.86 4.73
CA GLU A 113 -1.66 8.42 3.40
C GLU A 113 -2.03 6.92 3.43
N MET A 114 -1.21 6.07 4.08
CA MET A 114 -1.51 4.65 4.23
C MET A 114 -2.85 4.42 4.95
N LYS A 115 -3.10 5.17 6.02
CA LYS A 115 -4.37 5.10 6.75
C LYS A 115 -5.54 5.51 5.87
N VAL A 116 -5.39 6.60 5.10
CA VAL A 116 -6.40 7.04 4.13
C VAL A 116 -6.66 5.97 3.06
N LEU A 117 -5.62 5.37 2.49
CA LEU A 117 -5.77 4.30 1.49
C LEU A 117 -6.49 3.07 2.05
N SER A 118 -6.30 2.78 3.34
CA SER A 118 -6.90 1.61 3.99
C SER A 118 -8.37 1.83 4.38
N HIS A 119 -8.75 3.06 4.78
CA HIS A 119 -10.07 3.35 5.32
C HIS A 119 -11.02 4.04 4.35
N GLU A 120 -10.49 4.82 3.40
CA GLU A 120 -11.28 5.65 2.50
C GLU A 120 -11.30 5.13 1.06
N ALA A 121 -11.01 3.83 0.88
CA ALA A 121 -10.96 3.20 -0.45
C ALA A 121 -12.30 3.29 -1.20
N GLU A 122 -13.42 3.20 -0.47
CA GLU A 122 -14.78 3.19 -1.01
C GLU A 122 -15.43 4.59 -1.03
N SER A 123 -14.72 5.62 -0.61
CA SER A 123 -15.22 7.00 -0.59
C SER A 123 -15.15 7.69 -1.96
N LEU A 124 -14.42 7.10 -2.93
CA LEU A 124 -14.39 7.53 -4.33
C LEU A 124 -15.50 6.87 -5.12
N ARG A 125 -15.96 7.53 -6.20
CA ARG A 125 -17.00 7.03 -7.10
C ARG A 125 -16.63 7.19 -8.57
N GLY A 126 -17.38 6.50 -9.46
CA GLY A 126 -17.24 6.63 -10.91
C GLY A 126 -15.82 6.40 -11.41
N ASP A 127 -15.38 7.25 -12.33
CA ASP A 127 -14.07 7.11 -13.00
C ASP A 127 -12.88 7.23 -12.05
N MET A 128 -12.97 8.05 -10.99
CA MET A 128 -11.92 8.18 -9.98
C MET A 128 -11.74 6.87 -9.21
N TYR A 129 -12.84 6.23 -8.81
CA TYR A 129 -12.78 4.92 -8.19
C TYR A 129 -12.17 3.86 -9.13
N ALA A 130 -12.66 3.80 -10.37
CA ALA A 130 -12.17 2.84 -11.36
C ALA A 130 -10.66 3.00 -11.64
N HIS A 131 -10.18 4.24 -11.72
CA HIS A 131 -8.76 4.54 -11.91
C HIS A 131 -7.90 4.04 -10.74
N VAL A 132 -8.28 4.37 -9.50
CA VAL A 132 -7.55 3.92 -8.31
C VAL A 132 -7.62 2.39 -8.15
N ALA A 133 -8.79 1.79 -8.43
CA ALA A 133 -8.95 0.33 -8.41
C ALA A 133 -8.01 -0.35 -9.42
N THR A 134 -7.85 0.21 -10.62
CA THR A 134 -6.90 -0.28 -11.62
C THR A 134 -5.45 -0.23 -11.11
N ARG A 135 -5.03 0.84 -10.46
CA ARG A 135 -3.68 0.93 -9.88
C ARG A 135 -3.45 -0.09 -8.76
N LYS A 136 -4.45 -0.28 -7.88
CA LYS A 136 -4.43 -1.31 -6.83
C LYS A 136 -4.28 -2.70 -7.43
N ASP A 137 -5.06 -3.00 -8.46
CA ASP A 137 -5.02 -4.28 -9.17
C ASP A 137 -3.67 -4.51 -9.84
N THR A 138 -3.09 -3.49 -10.49
CA THR A 138 -1.75 -3.55 -11.08
C THR A 138 -0.69 -3.89 -10.02
N TYR A 139 -0.74 -3.24 -8.86
CA TYR A 139 0.18 -3.51 -7.77
C TYR A 139 0.01 -4.92 -7.19
N ALA A 140 -1.23 -5.38 -7.04
CA ALA A 140 -1.55 -6.73 -6.58
C ALA A 140 -1.12 -7.80 -7.60
N LYS A 141 -1.30 -7.56 -8.90
CA LYS A 141 -0.85 -8.46 -9.98
C LYS A 141 0.67 -8.59 -10.00
N LEU A 142 1.41 -7.50 -9.80
CA LEU A 142 2.87 -7.54 -9.70
C LEU A 142 3.31 -8.39 -8.50
N ALA A 143 2.69 -8.22 -7.34
CA ALA A 143 2.96 -9.05 -6.17
C ALA A 143 2.69 -10.53 -6.45
N ARG A 144 1.53 -10.82 -7.06
CA ARG A 144 1.14 -12.19 -7.40
C ARG A 144 2.12 -12.84 -8.38
N SER A 145 2.62 -12.11 -9.39
CA SER A 145 3.60 -12.65 -10.34
C SER A 145 4.92 -13.00 -9.65
N ILE A 146 5.41 -12.14 -8.75
CA ILE A 146 6.61 -12.42 -7.96
C ILE A 146 6.41 -13.67 -7.07
N LEU A 147 5.26 -13.78 -6.41
CA LEU A 147 4.95 -14.96 -5.59
C LEU A 147 4.83 -16.23 -6.42
N GLN A 148 4.31 -16.15 -7.63
CA GLN A 148 4.25 -17.27 -8.58
C GLN A 148 5.66 -17.74 -8.98
N GLU A 149 6.58 -16.81 -9.27
CA GLU A 149 7.97 -17.12 -9.57
C GLU A 149 8.68 -17.77 -8.37
N VAL A 150 8.48 -17.23 -7.14
CA VAL A 150 9.01 -17.82 -5.91
C VAL A 150 8.50 -19.24 -5.69
N GLN A 151 7.18 -19.45 -5.86
CA GLN A 151 6.56 -20.77 -5.69
C GLN A 151 7.02 -21.78 -6.75
N ALA A 152 7.33 -21.32 -7.97
CA ALA A 152 7.84 -22.20 -9.04
C ALA A 152 9.26 -22.72 -8.76
N GLN A 153 10.07 -21.97 -7.99
CA GLN A 153 11.41 -22.41 -7.58
C GLN A 153 11.40 -23.31 -6.33
N ALA A 154 10.32 -23.27 -5.56
CA ALA A 154 10.22 -24.03 -4.33
C ALA A 154 9.71 -25.47 -4.58
N ASN A 155 10.36 -26.46 -3.97
CA ASN A 155 9.94 -27.87 -3.99
C ASN A 155 8.85 -28.19 -2.94
N GLY A 156 8.20 -27.15 -2.36
CA GLY A 156 7.26 -27.27 -1.26
C GLY A 156 5.79 -27.44 -1.71
N GLN A 157 4.88 -27.49 -0.73
CA GLN A 157 3.45 -27.46 -0.97
C GLN A 157 3.06 -26.12 -1.62
N ARG A 158 2.16 -26.19 -2.61
CA ARG A 158 1.64 -24.99 -3.27
C ARG A 158 0.58 -24.33 -2.42
N VAL A 159 0.78 -23.06 -2.12
CA VAL A 159 -0.23 -22.20 -1.50
C VAL A 159 -1.02 -21.50 -2.59
N ASP A 160 -2.32 -21.31 -2.39
CA ASP A 160 -3.12 -20.49 -3.30
C ASP A 160 -2.54 -19.08 -3.39
N LEU A 161 -2.22 -18.64 -4.61
CA LEU A 161 -1.55 -17.36 -4.84
C LEU A 161 -2.41 -16.15 -4.48
N THR A 162 -3.74 -16.30 -4.52
CA THR A 162 -4.64 -15.23 -4.09
C THR A 162 -4.55 -15.05 -2.58
N VAL A 163 -4.63 -16.18 -1.84
CA VAL A 163 -4.46 -16.19 -0.38
C VAL A 163 -3.09 -15.63 0.01
N ALA A 164 -2.02 -16.11 -0.62
CA ALA A 164 -0.66 -15.63 -0.34
C ALA A 164 -0.49 -14.12 -0.60
N THR A 165 -1.05 -13.63 -1.72
CA THR A 165 -0.98 -12.20 -2.08
C THR A 165 -1.69 -11.33 -1.05
N TYR A 166 -2.92 -11.68 -0.69
CA TYR A 166 -3.68 -10.88 0.28
C TYR A 166 -3.20 -11.05 1.72
N ALA A 167 -2.66 -12.21 2.10
CA ALA A 167 -1.99 -12.39 3.38
C ALA A 167 -0.74 -11.49 3.49
N LEU A 168 0.08 -11.43 2.44
CA LEU A 168 1.23 -10.53 2.38
C LEU A 168 0.81 -9.07 2.54
N PHE A 169 -0.18 -8.60 1.77
CA PHE A 169 -0.69 -7.24 1.92
C PHE A 169 -1.32 -6.99 3.29
N GLY A 170 -2.03 -7.97 3.87
CA GLY A 170 -2.56 -7.87 5.23
C GLY A 170 -1.46 -7.61 6.26
N MET A 171 -0.34 -8.35 6.18
CA MET A 171 0.83 -8.14 7.04
C MET A 171 1.46 -6.76 6.84
N MET A 172 1.64 -6.32 5.59
CA MET A 172 2.29 -5.06 5.26
C MET A 172 1.41 -3.85 5.52
N ASN A 173 0.10 -3.94 5.23
CA ASN A 173 -0.82 -2.82 5.40
C ASN A 173 -1.15 -2.53 6.87
N TRP A 174 -1.13 -3.54 7.75
CA TRP A 174 -1.53 -3.38 9.16
C TRP A 174 -0.58 -2.52 9.99
N ILE A 175 0.60 -2.15 9.47
CA ILE A 175 1.64 -1.41 10.19
C ILE A 175 1.16 -0.05 10.70
N TYR A 176 0.20 0.62 10.04
CA TYR A 176 -0.32 1.92 10.49
C TYR A 176 -1.02 1.87 11.86
N ASN A 177 -1.33 0.66 12.38
CA ASN A 177 -1.97 0.50 13.67
C ASN A 177 -0.98 0.38 14.84
N TRP A 178 0.24 -0.07 14.59
CA TRP A 178 1.16 -0.44 15.68
C TRP A 178 2.62 -0.02 15.47
N TYR A 179 3.05 0.24 14.23
CA TYR A 179 4.43 0.62 13.95
C TYR A 179 4.62 2.12 14.17
N ASP A 180 5.62 2.46 15.00
CA ASP A 180 6.06 3.84 15.21
C ASP A 180 7.38 4.09 14.46
N PRO A 181 7.37 4.91 13.37
CA PRO A 181 8.58 5.25 12.63
C PRO A 181 9.66 5.96 13.45
N ALA A 182 9.29 6.62 14.55
CA ALA A 182 10.22 7.25 15.50
C ALA A 182 10.69 6.30 16.60
N GLY A 183 10.15 5.09 16.64
CA GLY A 183 10.46 4.07 17.63
C GLY A 183 11.81 3.40 17.44
N LYS A 184 12.11 2.42 18.32
CA LYS A 184 13.38 1.68 18.28
C LYS A 184 13.51 0.72 17.10
N LEU A 185 12.39 0.19 16.59
CA LEU A 185 12.37 -0.77 15.48
C LEU A 185 12.54 -0.01 14.16
N LYS A 186 13.67 -0.18 13.50
CA LYS A 186 13.90 0.42 12.19
C LYS A 186 13.05 -0.25 11.11
N VAL A 187 12.63 0.49 10.11
CA VAL A 187 11.82 -0.05 9.00
C VAL A 187 12.56 -1.15 8.22
N SER A 188 13.88 -1.10 8.13
CA SER A 188 14.71 -2.16 7.54
C SER A 188 14.59 -3.48 8.29
N ASP A 189 14.61 -3.40 9.64
CA ASP A 189 14.49 -4.59 10.50
C ASP A 189 13.07 -5.14 10.45
N LEU A 190 12.07 -4.26 10.41
CA LEU A 190 10.68 -4.64 10.19
C LEU A 190 10.52 -5.40 8.86
N ALA A 191 11.05 -4.86 7.76
CA ALA A 191 10.99 -5.49 6.45
C ALA A 191 11.70 -6.86 6.44
N GLN A 192 12.86 -6.96 7.07
CA GLN A 192 13.58 -8.22 7.19
C GLN A 192 12.80 -9.28 7.99
N ASN A 193 12.20 -8.88 9.10
CA ASN A 193 11.41 -9.78 9.95
C ASN A 193 10.14 -10.25 9.23
N LEU A 194 9.40 -9.35 8.58
CA LEU A 194 8.21 -9.73 7.80
C LEU A 194 8.57 -10.63 6.62
N THR A 195 9.70 -10.37 5.94
CA THR A 195 10.19 -11.26 4.88
C THR A 195 10.49 -12.67 5.40
N LYS A 196 11.18 -12.77 6.54
CA LYS A 196 11.49 -14.08 7.17
C LYS A 196 10.22 -14.83 7.57
N LEU A 197 9.28 -14.14 8.22
CA LEU A 197 8.00 -14.74 8.65
C LEU A 197 7.18 -15.21 7.45
N PHE A 198 7.07 -14.39 6.42
CA PHE A 198 6.30 -14.72 5.23
C PHE A 198 6.93 -15.88 4.45
N LEU A 199 8.21 -15.81 4.12
CA LEU A 199 8.90 -16.88 3.39
C LEU A 199 8.97 -18.16 4.21
N GLY A 200 9.20 -18.09 5.52
CA GLY A 200 9.20 -19.25 6.40
C GLY A 200 7.87 -19.99 6.40
N GLY A 201 6.74 -19.28 6.39
CA GLY A 201 5.40 -19.87 6.27
C GLY A 201 5.05 -20.29 4.85
N PHE A 202 5.36 -19.46 3.85
CA PHE A 202 5.00 -19.67 2.46
C PHE A 202 5.76 -20.84 1.79
N LEU A 203 7.02 -21.04 2.17
CA LEU A 203 7.88 -22.10 1.64
C LEU A 203 7.94 -23.34 2.52
N ALA A 204 7.42 -23.32 3.75
CA ALA A 204 7.47 -24.42 4.69
C ALA A 204 6.53 -25.56 4.26
N GLY A 205 7.04 -26.52 3.52
CA GLY A 205 6.24 -27.64 2.98
C GLY A 205 5.87 -28.74 3.97
N SER A 206 6.30 -28.72 5.23
CA SER A 206 6.18 -29.89 6.10
C SER A 206 5.64 -29.67 7.51
N LEU A 207 5.42 -28.44 7.96
CA LEU A 207 4.94 -28.19 9.32
C LEU A 207 3.42 -28.39 9.50
N PHE A 208 2.66 -28.34 8.41
CA PHE A 208 1.23 -28.62 8.41
C PHE A 208 0.93 -29.85 7.55
N ASP A 209 0.99 -31.02 8.14
CA ASP A 209 0.42 -32.21 7.54
C ASP A 209 -1.11 -32.08 7.42
N ALA A 210 -1.66 -32.41 6.25
CA ALA A 210 -3.12 -32.45 6.02
C ALA A 210 -3.86 -33.31 7.06
N ALA A 211 -3.18 -34.27 7.68
CA ALA A 211 -3.70 -35.06 8.80
C ALA A 211 -3.87 -34.25 10.09
N SER A 212 -3.07 -33.20 10.30
CA SER A 212 -3.18 -32.32 11.49
C SER A 212 -4.40 -31.40 11.38
N VAL A 213 -4.75 -30.98 10.18
CA VAL A 213 -5.97 -30.16 9.94
C VAL A 213 -7.25 -30.96 10.14
N LYS A 214 -7.25 -32.28 9.83
CA LYS A 214 -8.39 -33.16 10.07
C LYS A 214 -8.70 -33.43 11.54
N ARG A 215 -7.80 -33.06 12.46
CA ARG A 215 -7.99 -33.22 13.92
C ARG A 215 -8.64 -32.01 14.59
N LEU A 216 -8.94 -30.95 13.84
CA LEU A 216 -9.68 -29.82 14.41
C LEU A 216 -11.09 -30.27 14.79
N PRO A 217 -11.58 -29.92 15.98
CA PRO A 217 -12.96 -30.24 16.38
C PRO A 217 -13.91 -29.61 15.37
N LYS A 218 -15.01 -30.32 15.04
CA LYS A 218 -16.05 -29.76 14.19
C LYS A 218 -16.57 -28.48 14.84
N GLN A 219 -16.58 -27.39 14.07
CA GLN A 219 -17.15 -26.14 14.54
C GLN A 219 -18.66 -26.35 14.82
N THR A 220 -19.10 -25.87 15.95
CA THR A 220 -20.52 -25.74 16.26
C THR A 220 -21.14 -24.62 15.41
N GLU A 221 -22.31 -24.85 14.89
CA GLU A 221 -22.91 -24.21 13.73
C GLU A 221 -23.24 -22.71 13.85
N ASN A 222 -23.09 -22.06 14.99
CA ASN A 222 -23.49 -20.66 15.13
C ASN A 222 -22.28 -19.73 15.37
N LEU A 223 -21.74 -19.15 14.29
CA LEU A 223 -20.69 -18.13 14.33
C LEU A 223 -21.25 -16.69 14.44
N SER A 224 -22.58 -16.54 14.55
CA SER A 224 -23.18 -15.21 14.72
C SER A 224 -22.83 -14.64 16.10
N ILE A 225 -22.30 -13.44 16.14
CA ILE A 225 -22.11 -12.67 17.39
C ILE A 225 -23.46 -12.19 17.96
N TRP A 226 -24.51 -12.26 17.19
CA TRP A 226 -25.87 -11.91 17.59
C TRP A 226 -26.64 -13.18 17.96
N ARG A 227 -27.25 -13.19 19.14
CA ARG A 227 -28.21 -14.24 19.47
C ARG A 227 -29.40 -14.09 18.54
N GLY A 228 -29.68 -15.11 17.72
CA GLY A 228 -30.87 -15.12 16.89
C GLY A 228 -32.10 -14.92 17.78
N THR A 229 -32.92 -13.94 17.48
CA THR A 229 -34.28 -13.87 18.01
C THR A 229 -35.01 -15.06 17.41
N SER A 230 -35.29 -16.07 18.23
CA SER A 230 -36.20 -17.15 17.85
C SER A 230 -37.58 -16.52 17.69
N ASP A 231 -38.08 -16.48 16.46
CA ASP A 231 -39.51 -16.24 16.18
C ASP A 231 -40.27 -17.51 16.55
#